data_ff7413133ab434833fb0e932ac21191e
#
_entry.id   ff7413133ab434833fb0e932ac21191e
#
_cell.length_a   1.000
_cell.length_b   1.000
_cell.length_c   1.000
_cell.angle_alpha   90.00
_cell.angle_beta   90.00
_cell.angle_gamma   90.00
#
_symmetry.space_group_name_H-M   'P 1'
#
loop_
_entity.id
_entity.type
_entity.pdbx_description
1 polymer ?
#
loop_
_entity_poly.entity_id
_entity_poly.type
_entity_poly.pdbx_seq_one_letter_code
_entity_poly.pdbx_strand_id
1 'polypeptide(L)'
;MPAFKLRKADRKKIVEAAKRAEGPAAALTAAVEAYNEMLGALRVLVRGIEVGWQADWDKRSERWQEGATGQAVADAITAWSAFGDELEDIEIDLPAIVIPEID
;
A
#
# COMPACT_ATOMS: atom_id res chain seq x y z
N MET A 1 40.57 13.95 23.76
CA MET A 1 40.80 13.67 22.34
C MET A 1 39.80 12.64 21.89
N PRO A 2 39.04 12.89 20.83
CA PRO A 2 38.13 11.90 20.31
C PRO A 2 38.87 10.77 19.64
N ALA A 3 38.70 9.56 20.16
CA ALA A 3 39.33 8.36 19.59
C ALA A 3 38.59 7.87 18.33
N PHE A 4 37.36 8.33 18.13
CA PHE A 4 36.45 7.85 17.08
C PHE A 4 36.14 8.94 16.07
N LYS A 5 37.13 9.33 15.31
CA LYS A 5 36.93 10.29 14.24
C LYS A 5 36.96 9.55 12.90
N LEU A 6 35.92 9.79 12.09
CA LEU A 6 35.83 9.21 10.77
C LEU A 6 36.98 9.76 9.87
N ARG A 7 37.72 8.89 9.26
CA ARG A 7 38.79 9.28 8.34
C ARG A 7 38.19 9.88 7.06
N LYS A 8 38.87 10.87 6.51
CA LYS A 8 38.43 11.54 5.27
C LYS A 8 38.24 10.55 4.12
N ALA A 9 39.15 9.56 3.97
CA ALA A 9 39.03 8.55 2.94
C ALA A 9 37.78 7.67 3.10
N ASP A 10 37.43 7.32 4.35
CA ASP A 10 36.24 6.51 4.63
C ASP A 10 34.96 7.32 4.39
N ARG A 11 34.95 8.58 4.79
CA ARG A 11 33.82 9.49 4.52
C ARG A 11 33.56 9.58 3.02
N LYS A 12 34.61 9.75 2.22
CA LYS A 12 34.50 9.82 0.77
C LYS A 12 33.89 8.55 0.18
N LYS A 13 34.32 7.37 0.64
CA LYS A 13 33.78 6.08 0.21
C LYS A 13 32.31 5.95 0.52
N ILE A 14 31.89 6.37 1.72
CA ILE A 14 30.47 6.33 2.13
C ILE A 14 29.65 7.24 1.24
N VAL A 15 30.07 8.46 1.00
CA VAL A 15 29.36 9.41 0.15
C VAL A 15 29.25 8.91 -1.27
N GLU A 16 30.31 8.36 -1.85
CA GLU A 16 30.30 7.80 -3.19
C GLU A 16 29.37 6.58 -3.30
N ALA A 17 29.39 5.70 -2.31
CA ALA A 17 28.48 4.56 -2.25
C ALA A 17 27.01 5.00 -2.16
N ALA A 18 26.72 6.00 -1.33
CA ALA A 18 25.38 6.56 -1.22
C ALA A 18 24.89 7.16 -2.53
N LYS A 19 25.76 7.88 -3.26
CA LYS A 19 25.45 8.42 -4.58
C LYS A 19 25.13 7.34 -5.61
N ARG A 20 25.86 6.23 -5.59
CA ARG A 20 25.60 5.11 -6.49
C ARG A 20 24.25 4.45 -6.21
N ALA A 21 23.80 4.48 -4.97
CA ALA A 21 22.51 3.92 -4.60
C ALA A 21 21.33 4.82 -5.01
N GLU A 22 21.54 6.11 -5.28
CA GLU A 22 20.49 7.07 -5.62
C GLU A 22 19.68 6.66 -6.86
N GLY A 23 20.34 6.19 -7.91
CA GLY A 23 19.69 5.77 -9.15
C GLY A 23 18.73 4.58 -8.91
N PRO A 24 19.21 3.44 -8.37
CA PRO A 24 18.35 2.31 -8.02
C PRO A 24 17.27 2.68 -7.01
N ALA A 25 17.58 3.51 -6.01
CA ALA A 25 16.61 3.96 -5.01
C ALA A 25 15.49 4.79 -5.66
N ALA A 26 15.83 5.70 -6.58
CA ALA A 26 14.83 6.49 -7.31
C ALA A 26 13.94 5.61 -8.18
N ALA A 27 14.51 4.60 -8.85
CA ALA A 27 13.74 3.65 -9.67
C ALA A 27 12.79 2.82 -8.81
N LEU A 28 13.24 2.37 -7.64
CA LEU A 28 12.41 1.62 -6.71
C LEU A 28 11.28 2.49 -6.13
N THR A 29 11.59 3.73 -5.77
CA THR A 29 10.59 4.71 -5.30
C THR A 29 9.51 4.92 -6.35
N ALA A 30 9.89 5.12 -7.61
CA ALA A 30 8.94 5.28 -8.70
C ALA A 30 8.06 4.04 -8.90
N ALA A 31 8.63 2.84 -8.78
CA ALA A 31 7.88 1.59 -8.86
C ALA A 31 6.88 1.44 -7.70
N VAL A 32 7.29 1.80 -6.49
CA VAL A 32 6.41 1.75 -5.31
C VAL A 32 5.26 2.76 -5.45
N GLU A 33 5.53 3.97 -5.91
CA GLU A 33 4.50 4.98 -6.16
C GLU A 33 3.49 4.51 -7.20
N ALA A 34 3.95 3.92 -8.30
CA ALA A 34 3.07 3.35 -9.33
C ALA A 34 2.21 2.21 -8.76
N TYR A 35 2.80 1.33 -7.96
CA TYR A 35 2.08 0.23 -7.31
C TYR A 35 1.01 0.76 -6.34
N ASN A 36 1.35 1.72 -5.50
CA ASN A 36 0.41 2.33 -4.55
C ASN A 36 -0.73 3.06 -5.27
N GLU A 37 -0.45 3.70 -6.40
CA GLU A 37 -1.47 4.33 -7.24
C GLU A 37 -2.44 3.29 -7.80
N MET A 38 -1.93 2.16 -8.29
CA MET A 38 -2.76 1.04 -8.77
C MET A 38 -3.59 0.43 -7.66
N LEU A 39 -3.04 0.30 -6.45
CA LEU A 39 -3.79 -0.14 -5.27
C LEU A 39 -4.93 0.82 -4.95
N GLY A 40 -4.69 2.13 -5.04
CA GLY A 40 -5.73 3.14 -4.85
C GLY A 40 -6.88 2.99 -5.84
N ALA A 41 -6.57 2.78 -7.12
CA ALA A 41 -7.57 2.54 -8.16
C ALA A 41 -8.36 1.25 -7.90
N LEU A 42 -7.67 0.18 -7.48
CA LEU A 42 -8.32 -1.10 -7.15
C LEU A 42 -9.26 -0.94 -5.95
N ARG A 43 -8.85 -0.19 -4.92
CA ARG A 43 -9.71 0.11 -3.76
C ARG A 43 -11.00 0.79 -4.17
N VAL A 44 -10.92 1.76 -5.06
CA VAL A 44 -12.11 2.47 -5.56
C VAL A 44 -13.04 1.51 -6.29
N LEU A 45 -12.51 0.64 -7.15
CA LEU A 45 -13.31 -0.36 -7.88
C LEU A 45 -13.99 -1.34 -6.93
N VAL A 46 -13.27 -1.86 -5.95
CA VAL A 46 -13.80 -2.83 -4.98
C VAL A 46 -14.90 -2.21 -4.12
N ARG A 47 -14.69 -0.99 -3.63
CA ARG A 47 -15.73 -0.28 -2.86
C ARG A 47 -16.94 0.04 -3.71
N GLY A 48 -16.75 0.36 -5.00
CA GLY A 48 -17.85 0.57 -5.92
C GLY A 48 -18.70 -0.67 -6.11
N ILE A 49 -18.11 -1.84 -6.23
CA ILE A 49 -18.80 -3.13 -6.32
C ILE A 49 -19.59 -3.39 -5.04
N GLU A 50 -18.97 -3.23 -3.89
CA GLU A 50 -19.60 -3.41 -2.58
C GLU A 50 -20.85 -2.52 -2.43
N VAL A 51 -20.69 -1.22 -2.71
CA VAL A 51 -21.79 -0.24 -2.60
C VAL A 51 -22.92 -0.56 -3.59
N GLY A 52 -22.57 -0.90 -4.84
CA GLY A 52 -23.56 -1.25 -5.86
C GLY A 52 -24.35 -2.49 -5.52
N TRP A 53 -23.69 -3.54 -5.07
CA TRP A 53 -24.35 -4.78 -4.65
C TRP A 53 -25.24 -4.57 -3.41
N GLN A 54 -24.74 -3.80 -2.45
CA GLN A 54 -25.54 -3.47 -1.25
C GLN A 54 -26.80 -2.69 -1.61
N ALA A 55 -26.67 -1.71 -2.50
CA ALA A 55 -27.82 -0.92 -2.95
C ALA A 55 -28.86 -1.79 -3.68
N ASP A 56 -28.41 -2.71 -4.53
CA ASP A 56 -29.31 -3.63 -5.22
C ASP A 56 -29.98 -4.60 -4.25
N TRP A 57 -29.24 -5.11 -3.28
CA TRP A 57 -29.78 -6.01 -2.26
C TRP A 57 -30.83 -5.29 -1.40
N ASP A 58 -30.57 -4.05 -1.01
CA ASP A 58 -31.49 -3.24 -0.22
C ASP A 58 -32.82 -2.95 -0.94
N LYS A 59 -32.82 -2.93 -2.28
CA LYS A 59 -34.04 -2.73 -3.10
C LYS A 59 -34.88 -3.98 -3.25
N ARG A 60 -34.36 -5.15 -2.91
CA ARG A 60 -35.08 -6.41 -3.04
C ARG A 60 -36.10 -6.56 -1.93
N SER A 61 -37.11 -7.40 -2.19
CA SER A 61 -38.13 -7.71 -1.18
C SER A 61 -37.53 -8.46 0.00
N GLU A 62 -38.11 -8.32 1.17
CA GLU A 62 -37.68 -9.04 2.36
C GLU A 62 -37.68 -10.55 2.13
N ARG A 63 -38.69 -11.06 1.43
CA ARG A 63 -38.76 -12.48 1.06
C ARG A 63 -37.54 -12.95 0.23
N TRP A 64 -37.14 -12.12 -0.71
CA TRP A 64 -35.96 -12.43 -1.51
C TRP A 64 -34.66 -12.38 -0.68
N GLN A 65 -34.55 -11.38 0.17
CA GLN A 65 -33.38 -11.22 1.06
C GLN A 65 -33.21 -12.40 2.01
N GLU A 66 -34.33 -12.94 2.53
CA GLU A 66 -34.33 -14.08 3.44
C GLU A 66 -34.16 -15.43 2.74
N GLY A 67 -34.33 -15.47 1.42
CA GLY A 67 -34.17 -16.68 0.64
C GLY A 67 -32.71 -17.07 0.42
N ALA A 68 -32.48 -18.26 -0.13
CA ALA A 68 -31.14 -18.78 -0.35
C ALA A 68 -30.28 -17.86 -1.22
N THR A 69 -30.86 -17.31 -2.29
CA THR A 69 -30.14 -16.38 -3.18
C THR A 69 -29.79 -15.07 -2.46
N GLY A 70 -30.74 -14.51 -1.72
CA GLY A 70 -30.50 -13.29 -0.95
C GLY A 70 -29.40 -13.47 0.09
N GLN A 71 -29.39 -14.57 0.80
CA GLN A 71 -28.35 -14.87 1.78
C GLN A 71 -26.99 -15.09 1.12
N ALA A 72 -26.93 -15.77 -0.03
CA ALA A 72 -25.69 -15.95 -0.77
C ALA A 72 -25.11 -14.60 -1.26
N VAL A 73 -25.98 -13.67 -1.70
CA VAL A 73 -25.54 -12.33 -2.10
C VAL A 73 -25.07 -11.53 -0.90
N ALA A 74 -25.75 -11.61 0.24
CA ALA A 74 -25.32 -10.96 1.49
C ALA A 74 -23.93 -11.44 1.92
N ASP A 75 -23.66 -12.74 1.84
CA ASP A 75 -22.35 -13.31 2.13
C ASP A 75 -21.29 -12.81 1.16
N ALA A 76 -21.62 -12.70 -0.12
CA ALA A 76 -20.72 -12.15 -1.13
C ALA A 76 -20.41 -10.67 -0.87
N ILE A 77 -21.38 -9.86 -0.45
CA ILE A 77 -21.17 -8.45 -0.08
C ILE A 77 -20.21 -8.37 1.11
N THR A 78 -20.39 -9.22 2.10
CA THR A 78 -19.48 -9.30 3.25
C THR A 78 -18.05 -9.64 2.81
N ALA A 79 -17.89 -10.57 1.88
CA ALA A 79 -16.58 -10.94 1.33
C ALA A 79 -15.93 -9.78 0.57
N TRP A 80 -16.70 -9.01 -0.22
CA TRP A 80 -16.20 -7.81 -0.90
C TRP A 80 -15.77 -6.73 0.09
N SER A 81 -16.54 -6.54 1.17
CA SER A 81 -16.20 -5.60 2.23
C SER A 81 -14.88 -5.98 2.91
N ALA A 82 -14.70 -7.25 3.26
CA ALA A 82 -13.47 -7.75 3.87
C ALA A 82 -12.26 -7.58 2.94
N PHE A 83 -12.42 -7.87 1.66
CA PHE A 83 -11.36 -7.67 0.66
C PHE A 83 -10.97 -6.19 0.55
N GLY A 84 -11.97 -5.29 0.52
CA GLY A 84 -11.73 -3.85 0.50
C GLY A 84 -10.96 -3.37 1.73
N ASP A 85 -11.28 -3.90 2.91
CA ASP A 85 -10.56 -3.60 4.15
C ASP A 85 -9.10 -4.07 4.09
N GLU A 86 -8.86 -5.28 3.57
CA GLU A 86 -7.50 -5.79 3.36
C GLU A 86 -6.69 -4.90 2.42
N LEU A 87 -7.30 -4.42 1.33
CA LEU A 87 -6.63 -3.52 0.39
C LEU A 87 -6.26 -2.18 1.02
N GLU A 88 -7.08 -1.68 1.94
CA GLU A 88 -6.80 -0.41 2.64
C GLU A 88 -5.57 -0.52 3.55
N ASP A 89 -5.27 -1.71 4.06
CA ASP A 89 -4.13 -1.96 4.93
C ASP A 89 -2.83 -2.18 4.17
N ILE A 90 -2.89 -2.36 2.85
CA ILE A 90 -1.69 -2.54 2.02
C ILE A 90 -1.09 -1.19 1.68
N GLU A 91 0.10 -0.94 2.18
CA GLU A 91 0.89 0.24 1.85
C GLU A 91 2.36 -0.13 1.91
N ILE A 92 3.11 0.31 0.92
CA ILE A 92 4.54 0.05 0.87
C ILE A 92 5.28 1.38 0.97
N ASP A 93 6.13 1.48 1.99
CA ASP A 93 7.01 2.61 2.20
C ASP A 93 8.46 2.14 2.10
N LEU A 94 9.31 3.00 1.56
CA LEU A 94 10.74 2.76 1.52
C LEU A 94 11.43 3.61 2.58
N PRO A 95 12.29 3.02 3.40
CA PRO A 95 13.09 3.79 4.32
C PRO A 95 14.07 4.68 3.59
N ALA A 96 14.23 5.90 4.05
CA ALA A 96 15.25 6.80 3.53
C ALA A 96 16.62 6.44 4.10
N ILE A 97 17.64 6.57 3.25
CA ILE A 97 19.03 6.44 3.71
C ILE A 97 19.43 7.76 4.33
N VAL A 98 19.74 7.71 5.61
CA VAL A 98 20.23 8.88 6.34
C VAL A 98 21.68 8.60 6.77
N ILE A 99 22.58 9.41 6.26
CA ILE A 99 23.99 9.31 6.64
C ILE A 99 24.18 10.06 7.95
N PRO A 100 24.69 9.39 9.01
CA PRO A 100 24.94 10.06 10.28
C PRO A 100 25.92 11.22 10.13
N GLU A 101 25.69 12.30 10.85
CA GLU A 101 26.67 13.38 10.97
C GLU A 101 27.70 12.98 12.00
N ILE A 102 28.86 12.55 11.50
CA ILE A 102 29.97 12.11 12.34
C ILE A 102 31.19 12.94 11.98
N ASP A 103 31.73 13.63 12.94
CA ASP A 103 32.98 14.40 12.77
C ASP A 103 34.10 13.88 13.65
#